data_8edba64961c4e758c6cf4d718a7d49ca
#
_entry.id   8edba64961c4e758c6cf4d718a7d49ca
#
_cell.length_a   1.000
_cell.length_b   1.000
_cell.length_c   1.000
_cell.angle_alpha   90.00
_cell.angle_beta   90.00
_cell.angle_gamma   90.00
#
_symmetry.space_group_name_H-M   'P 1'
#
loop_
_entity.id
_entity.type
_entity.pdbx_description
1 polymer ?
#
loop_
_entity_poly.entity_id
_entity_poly.type
_entity_poly.pdbx_seq_one_letter_code
_entity_poly.pdbx_strand_id
1 'polypeptide(L)'
;MRAAVMGIGALASITILRRARAQDGGGDFNPGGRIPVDYDETMSFNEFFDSPPMLGRAEAWRLRVVPDPDHYGDIIRTVNYDHVIPIYGAFRAKPPRGYPHNDVWFDVGDGVIHSSWIVPVREVFNEPEDRIGDGFWGEITVPTSWQHWTPVLRSRRYYDLAYGAVFRVVERQDEEGGRAWYRIRDDLYPGQQWWIQASHVRRIQREEVTPISREVAPDQKYIYISISEQSLVCYESDVPVFATRIASGTTFFDDSGRAHQFNTPYGEHRVIRKMPTRHMVGGDEINDRYDLPGVPWCCFFSASGAAIHGTYWHNDYGHPRSHGCVNVTSDAARWIYRWANPRTRFNEGYHLTSDEERDIATLIVVEH
;
A
#
# COMPACT_ATOMS: atom_id res chain seq x y z
N MET A 1 -35.00 0.81 -18.12
CA MET A 1 -35.25 0.98 -16.68
C MET A 1 -34.12 0.39 -15.80
N ARG A 2 -32.86 0.37 -16.23
CA ARG A 2 -31.72 -0.11 -15.41
C ARG A 2 -30.68 0.97 -15.06
N ALA A 3 -30.79 2.17 -15.63
CA ALA A 3 -29.81 3.25 -15.40
C ALA A 3 -30.11 4.14 -14.17
N ALA A 4 -31.30 4.05 -13.58
CA ALA A 4 -31.69 4.92 -12.46
C ALA A 4 -31.30 4.37 -11.07
N VAL A 5 -30.92 3.08 -10.97
CA VAL A 5 -30.60 2.44 -9.70
C VAL A 5 -29.11 2.61 -9.32
N MET A 6 -28.21 2.72 -10.30
CA MET A 6 -26.78 2.89 -10.02
C MET A 6 -26.40 4.27 -9.47
N GLY A 7 -27.09 5.32 -9.88
CA GLY A 7 -26.79 6.68 -9.39
C GLY A 7 -27.19 6.93 -7.93
N ILE A 8 -28.20 6.21 -7.46
CA ILE A 8 -28.68 6.35 -6.06
C ILE A 8 -27.78 5.58 -5.08
N GLY A 9 -27.20 4.47 -5.52
CA GLY A 9 -26.27 3.68 -4.70
C GLY A 9 -24.97 4.39 -4.40
N ALA A 10 -24.38 5.04 -5.39
CA ALA A 10 -23.11 5.77 -5.23
C ALA A 10 -23.27 7.00 -4.29
N LEU A 11 -24.36 7.75 -4.43
CA LEU A 11 -24.67 8.89 -3.56
C LEU A 11 -25.01 8.45 -2.13
N ALA A 12 -25.71 7.34 -1.97
CA ALA A 12 -26.01 6.77 -0.66
C ALA A 12 -24.75 6.27 0.06
N SER A 13 -23.82 5.65 -0.68
CA SER A 13 -22.55 5.18 -0.14
C SER A 13 -21.68 6.32 0.40
N ILE A 14 -21.60 7.44 -0.32
CA ILE A 14 -20.84 8.64 0.12
C ILE A 14 -21.45 9.22 1.41
N THR A 15 -22.77 9.30 1.49
CA THR A 15 -23.47 9.85 2.68
C THR A 15 -23.35 8.93 3.90
N ILE A 16 -23.32 7.61 3.68
CA ILE A 16 -23.18 6.61 4.74
C ILE A 16 -21.74 6.54 5.26
N LEU A 17 -20.74 6.68 4.38
CA LEU A 17 -19.32 6.75 4.79
C LEU A 17 -19.06 7.91 5.73
N ARG A 18 -19.70 9.07 5.52
CA ARG A 18 -19.65 10.21 6.46
C ARG A 18 -20.25 9.87 7.85
N ARG A 19 -21.29 9.01 7.89
CA ARG A 19 -21.90 8.58 9.17
C ARG A 19 -21.05 7.53 9.90
N ALA A 20 -20.47 6.57 9.19
CA ALA A 20 -19.59 5.58 9.79
C ALA A 20 -18.35 6.23 10.44
N ARG A 21 -17.80 7.28 9.82
CA ARG A 21 -16.67 8.04 10.34
C ARG A 21 -16.97 8.75 11.68
N ALA A 22 -18.19 9.20 11.88
CA ALA A 22 -18.61 9.88 13.10
C ALA A 22 -18.80 8.96 14.32
N GLN A 23 -18.81 7.64 14.11
CA GLN A 23 -19.02 6.66 15.17
C GLN A 23 -17.74 5.99 15.68
N ASP A 24 -16.68 5.94 14.86
CA ASP A 24 -15.42 5.29 15.21
C ASP A 24 -14.35 6.31 15.66
N GLY A 25 -14.57 7.04 16.69
CA GLY A 25 -13.70 8.06 17.26
C GLY A 25 -12.22 7.70 17.38
N GLY A 26 -11.51 7.51 16.29
CA GLY A 26 -10.09 7.23 16.33
C GLY A 26 -9.47 6.88 15.00
N GLY A 27 -8.67 7.75 14.48
CA GLY A 27 -7.75 7.51 13.38
C GLY A 27 -8.30 7.99 12.04
N ASP A 28 -7.61 8.93 11.51
CA ASP A 28 -7.86 9.49 10.20
C ASP A 28 -7.75 8.41 9.14
N PHE A 29 -8.90 7.98 8.67
CA PHE A 29 -9.02 7.08 7.56
C PHE A 29 -9.09 7.89 6.26
N ASN A 30 -8.06 7.75 5.44
CA ASN A 30 -8.13 8.18 4.06
C ASN A 30 -8.59 7.02 3.20
N PRO A 31 -9.73 7.15 2.58
CA PRO A 31 -10.20 6.17 1.63
C PRO A 31 -9.38 6.12 0.34
N GLY A 32 -8.21 6.82 0.29
CA GLY A 32 -7.38 6.83 -0.88
C GLY A 32 -8.11 7.23 -2.15
N GLY A 33 -7.96 8.43 -2.53
CA GLY A 33 -8.45 8.90 -3.75
C GLY A 33 -9.78 9.58 -3.72
N ARG A 34 -10.50 9.64 -4.74
CA ARG A 34 -11.74 10.33 -4.84
C ARG A 34 -12.85 9.72 -4.05
N ILE A 35 -12.71 9.58 -2.79
CA ILE A 35 -13.82 10.05 -2.05
C ILE A 35 -13.52 11.52 -2.03
N PRO A 36 -14.06 12.16 -2.97
CA PRO A 36 -13.37 13.27 -3.57
C PRO A 36 -13.45 14.47 -2.78
N VAL A 37 -14.36 14.41 -1.90
CA VAL A 37 -14.77 15.59 -1.25
C VAL A 37 -13.81 15.95 -0.15
N ASP A 38 -13.06 14.98 0.29
CA ASP A 38 -12.36 15.15 1.55
C ASP A 38 -11.00 14.47 1.56
N TYR A 39 -10.35 14.37 0.39
CA TYR A 39 -8.97 13.95 0.36
C TYR A 39 -8.11 14.87 1.23
N ASP A 40 -8.44 16.14 1.33
CA ASP A 40 -7.81 17.14 2.16
C ASP A 40 -8.24 17.06 3.63
N GLU A 41 -9.39 16.46 3.90
CA GLU A 41 -9.92 16.23 5.25
C GLU A 41 -9.70 14.80 5.72
N THR A 42 -9.46 13.93 4.77
CA THR A 42 -9.13 12.56 5.07
C THR A 42 -7.65 12.42 5.09
N MET A 43 -7.18 11.82 5.90
CA MET A 43 -5.87 11.56 6.15
C MET A 43 -5.16 12.72 6.47
N SER A 44 -4.63 12.63 7.29
CA SER A 44 -3.24 12.59 7.23
C SER A 44 -2.55 13.36 6.08
N PHE A 45 -3.26 13.90 5.06
CA PHE A 45 -2.70 15.06 4.40
C PHE A 45 -2.36 16.14 5.44
N ASN A 46 -3.23 16.41 6.35
CA ASN A 46 -2.96 17.31 7.46
C ASN A 46 -1.92 16.72 8.41
N GLU A 47 -1.99 15.45 8.79
CA GLU A 47 -0.95 14.80 9.58
C GLU A 47 0.38 14.71 8.84
N PHE A 48 0.37 14.55 7.55
CA PHE A 48 1.55 14.67 6.75
C PHE A 48 2.15 16.06 6.83
N PHE A 49 1.36 17.10 6.83
CA PHE A 49 1.81 18.50 6.88
C PHE A 49 2.02 19.03 8.30
N ASP A 50 1.40 18.41 9.31
CA ASP A 50 1.60 18.76 10.71
C ASP A 50 2.99 18.33 11.26
N SER A 51 3.74 17.53 10.50
CA SER A 51 5.09 17.08 10.87
C SER A 51 6.09 17.27 9.73
N PRO A 52 6.45 18.49 9.36
CA PRO A 52 7.46 18.74 8.32
C PRO A 52 8.88 18.33 8.79
N PRO A 53 9.79 18.01 7.85
CA PRO A 53 9.55 18.02 6.41
C PRO A 53 8.95 16.69 5.96
N MET A 54 7.92 16.79 5.13
CA MET A 54 7.45 15.67 4.38
C MET A 54 8.34 15.46 3.17
N LEU A 55 8.62 14.22 2.87
CA LEU A 55 9.42 13.84 1.71
C LEU A 55 8.55 13.07 0.73
N GLY A 56 8.89 13.17 -0.56
CA GLY A 56 8.33 12.36 -1.62
C GLY A 56 9.42 11.58 -2.30
N ARG A 57 9.26 10.26 -2.41
CA ARG A 57 10.14 9.40 -3.20
C ARG A 57 9.55 9.21 -4.59
N ALA A 58 10.35 9.45 -5.62
CA ALA A 58 9.94 9.33 -7.02
C ALA A 58 9.98 7.86 -7.46
N GLU A 59 8.85 7.35 -7.95
CA GLU A 59 8.70 5.96 -8.41
C GLU A 59 8.63 5.83 -9.94
N ALA A 60 9.01 6.89 -10.66
CA ALA A 60 9.17 6.85 -12.12
C ALA A 60 10.28 7.78 -12.60
N TRP A 61 10.67 7.59 -13.85
CA TRP A 61 11.71 8.39 -14.49
C TRP A 61 11.14 9.67 -15.11
N ARG A 62 11.91 10.76 -15.03
CA ARG A 62 11.63 12.03 -15.72
C ARG A 62 10.27 12.64 -15.32
N LEU A 63 9.90 12.52 -14.06
CA LEU A 63 8.74 13.20 -13.51
C LEU A 63 8.92 14.72 -13.62
N ARG A 64 7.91 15.40 -14.09
CA ARG A 64 8.00 16.83 -14.42
C ARG A 64 7.69 17.69 -13.21
N VAL A 65 8.59 18.59 -12.87
CA VAL A 65 8.31 19.76 -12.03
C VAL A 65 7.97 20.91 -12.96
N VAL A 66 6.83 21.52 -12.75
CA VAL A 66 6.24 22.57 -13.59
C VAL A 66 5.89 23.80 -12.75
N PRO A 67 5.74 25.01 -13.33
CA PRO A 67 5.41 26.20 -12.58
C PRO A 67 4.06 26.09 -11.84
N ASP A 68 3.08 25.55 -12.50
CA ASP A 68 1.74 25.27 -12.01
C ASP A 68 1.02 24.22 -12.89
N PRO A 69 -0.14 23.68 -12.45
CA PRO A 69 -0.86 22.65 -13.18
C PRO A 69 -1.36 23.02 -14.58
N ASP A 70 -1.64 24.31 -14.82
CA ASP A 70 -2.13 24.79 -16.12
C ASP A 70 -0.99 24.87 -17.17
N HIS A 71 0.25 24.98 -16.70
CA HIS A 71 1.47 25.05 -17.51
C HIS A 71 2.26 23.73 -17.50
N TYR A 72 1.58 22.59 -17.58
CA TYR A 72 2.20 21.26 -17.51
C TYR A 72 3.25 20.99 -18.60
N GLY A 73 3.25 21.77 -19.66
CA GLY A 73 4.27 21.73 -20.73
C GLY A 73 5.58 22.42 -20.38
N ASP A 74 5.56 23.37 -19.45
CA ASP A 74 6.67 24.25 -19.11
C ASP A 74 7.54 23.63 -18.02
N ILE A 75 8.42 22.71 -18.40
CA ILE A 75 9.21 21.90 -17.48
C ILE A 75 10.32 22.76 -16.88
N ILE A 76 10.29 22.99 -15.56
CA ILE A 76 11.38 23.61 -14.79
C ILE A 76 12.55 22.63 -14.64
N ARG A 77 12.25 21.41 -14.20
CA ARG A 77 13.22 20.31 -14.06
C ARG A 77 12.49 18.96 -14.07
N THR A 78 13.26 17.89 -14.07
CA THR A 78 12.71 16.53 -13.91
C THR A 78 13.26 15.89 -12.64
N VAL A 79 12.45 15.03 -12.03
CA VAL A 79 12.82 14.15 -10.94
C VAL A 79 12.89 12.74 -11.48
N ASN A 80 13.96 12.02 -11.17
CA ASN A 80 14.16 10.66 -11.64
C ASN A 80 13.80 9.64 -10.55
N TYR A 81 13.65 8.39 -10.97
CA TYR A 81 13.39 7.25 -10.09
C TYR A 81 14.33 7.25 -8.87
N ASP A 82 13.79 6.90 -7.72
CA ASP A 82 14.44 6.80 -6.41
C ASP A 82 14.95 8.14 -5.81
N HIS A 83 14.73 9.27 -6.49
CA HIS A 83 15.05 10.57 -5.91
C HIS A 83 14.04 10.94 -4.83
N VAL A 84 14.56 11.41 -3.71
CA VAL A 84 13.78 11.93 -2.59
C VAL A 84 13.79 13.44 -2.65
N ILE A 85 12.59 14.03 -2.64
CA ILE A 85 12.40 15.49 -2.71
C ILE A 85 11.54 15.97 -1.53
N PRO A 86 11.75 17.21 -1.05
CA PRO A 86 10.87 17.78 -0.05
C PRO A 86 9.48 18.08 -0.65
N ILE A 87 8.44 17.88 0.15
CA ILE A 87 7.07 18.29 -0.15
C ILE A 87 6.67 19.37 0.87
N TYR A 88 6.31 20.54 0.41
CA TYR A 88 5.94 21.69 1.24
C TYR A 88 4.43 21.87 1.37
N GLY A 89 3.66 21.23 0.48
CA GLY A 89 2.22 21.31 0.46
C GLY A 89 1.57 20.36 -0.54
N ALA A 90 0.28 20.13 -0.40
CA ALA A 90 -0.53 19.45 -1.38
C ALA A 90 -1.81 20.24 -1.63
N PHE A 91 -2.27 20.21 -2.87
CA PHE A 91 -3.47 20.92 -3.28
C PHE A 91 -4.13 20.22 -4.47
N ARG A 92 -5.38 20.57 -4.74
CA ARG A 92 -6.13 20.07 -5.87
C ARG A 92 -6.13 21.07 -7.01
N ALA A 93 -5.87 20.56 -8.20
CA ALA A 93 -5.93 21.33 -9.43
C ALA A 93 -6.26 20.44 -10.61
N LYS A 94 -6.40 21.03 -11.80
CA LYS A 94 -6.64 20.30 -13.02
C LYS A 94 -5.61 19.19 -13.21
N PRO A 95 -6.05 17.92 -13.35
CA PRO A 95 -5.13 16.80 -13.58
C PRO A 95 -4.47 16.90 -14.96
N PRO A 96 -3.23 16.42 -15.12
CA PRO A 96 -2.59 16.37 -16.42
C PRO A 96 -3.27 15.31 -17.31
N ARG A 97 -3.12 15.49 -18.63
CA ARG A 97 -3.63 14.53 -19.60
C ARG A 97 -3.03 13.13 -19.32
N GLY A 98 -3.87 12.12 -19.16
CA GLY A 98 -3.49 10.76 -18.81
C GLY A 98 -3.73 10.39 -17.33
N TYR A 99 -4.04 11.37 -16.47
CA TYR A 99 -4.34 11.16 -15.07
C TYR A 99 -5.68 11.77 -14.63
N PRO A 100 -6.78 11.62 -15.40
CA PRO A 100 -8.05 12.30 -15.10
C PRO A 100 -8.66 11.89 -13.77
N HIS A 101 -8.20 10.78 -13.20
CA HIS A 101 -8.62 10.20 -11.92
C HIS A 101 -7.92 10.83 -10.71
N ASN A 102 -6.83 11.57 -10.90
CA ASN A 102 -6.03 12.13 -9.81
C ASN A 102 -5.77 13.62 -10.06
N ASP A 103 -6.34 14.47 -9.22
CA ASP A 103 -6.26 15.91 -9.24
C ASP A 103 -5.31 16.49 -8.17
N VAL A 104 -4.52 15.64 -7.51
CA VAL A 104 -3.61 16.05 -6.44
C VAL A 104 -2.23 16.40 -6.96
N TRP A 105 -1.72 17.54 -6.50
CA TRP A 105 -0.40 18.07 -6.81
C TRP A 105 0.36 18.37 -5.54
N PHE A 106 1.67 18.18 -5.58
CA PHE A 106 2.59 18.51 -4.50
C PHE A 106 3.40 19.75 -4.84
N ASP A 107 3.46 20.70 -3.90
CA ASP A 107 4.41 21.80 -3.92
C ASP A 107 5.79 21.27 -3.51
N VAL A 108 6.79 21.48 -4.36
CA VAL A 108 8.18 21.04 -4.15
C VAL A 108 9.16 22.22 -4.03
N GLY A 109 8.61 23.43 -3.80
CA GLY A 109 9.32 24.66 -3.47
C GLY A 109 9.70 25.49 -4.68
N ASP A 110 10.23 24.91 -5.74
CA ASP A 110 10.56 25.59 -6.99
C ASP A 110 9.51 25.39 -8.09
N GLY A 111 8.42 24.70 -7.76
CA GLY A 111 7.31 24.40 -8.64
C GLY A 111 6.44 23.32 -8.05
N VAL A 112 5.61 22.71 -8.89
CA VAL A 112 4.68 21.65 -8.49
C VAL A 112 4.90 20.37 -9.30
N ILE A 113 4.60 19.23 -8.68
CA ILE A 113 4.70 17.91 -9.30
C ILE A 113 3.39 17.13 -9.08
N HIS A 114 2.96 16.38 -10.10
CA HIS A 114 1.78 15.54 -9.96
C HIS A 114 2.03 14.35 -9.05
N SER A 115 1.07 14.03 -8.16
CA SER A 115 1.27 13.10 -7.05
C SER A 115 1.37 11.62 -7.43
N SER A 116 0.88 11.20 -8.60
CA SER A 116 0.70 9.77 -8.96
C SER A 116 1.95 8.89 -8.80
N TRP A 117 3.12 9.46 -9.04
CA TRP A 117 4.40 8.75 -8.98
C TRP A 117 5.34 9.28 -7.91
N ILE A 118 4.82 10.07 -7.00
CA ILE A 118 5.53 10.53 -5.82
C ILE A 118 4.89 9.88 -4.62
N VAL A 119 5.56 8.91 -4.04
CA VAL A 119 5.11 8.25 -2.81
C VAL A 119 5.54 9.11 -1.63
N PRO A 120 4.59 9.59 -0.81
CA PRO A 120 4.92 10.28 0.43
C PRO A 120 5.67 9.37 1.38
N VAL A 121 6.81 9.86 1.89
CA VAL A 121 7.69 9.10 2.79
C VAL A 121 8.20 10.00 3.91
N ARG A 122 8.68 9.38 4.98
CA ARG A 122 9.40 10.06 6.08
C ARG A 122 10.81 9.51 6.19
N GLU A 123 11.67 10.25 6.85
CA GLU A 123 12.97 9.77 7.27
C GLU A 123 13.02 9.76 8.80
N VAL A 124 12.71 8.61 9.37
CA VAL A 124 12.69 8.42 10.82
C VAL A 124 13.69 7.34 11.20
N PHE A 125 14.69 7.72 11.97
CA PHE A 125 15.66 6.79 12.54
C PHE A 125 15.17 6.35 13.91
N ASN A 126 15.20 5.04 14.14
CA ASN A 126 14.73 4.41 15.37
C ASN A 126 15.88 3.96 16.24
N GLU A 127 15.67 3.95 17.54
CA GLU A 127 16.58 3.29 18.47
C GLU A 127 16.45 1.77 18.29
N PRO A 128 17.58 1.07 18.05
CA PRO A 128 17.54 -0.38 17.90
C PRO A 128 17.08 -1.10 19.17
N GLU A 129 16.21 -2.10 19.00
CA GLU A 129 15.77 -2.94 20.10
C GLU A 129 16.94 -3.72 20.73
N ASP A 130 17.11 -3.65 22.02
CA ASP A 130 18.18 -4.36 22.75
C ASP A 130 18.04 -5.88 22.67
N ARG A 131 16.81 -6.36 22.61
CA ARG A 131 16.48 -7.80 22.59
C ARG A 131 15.49 -8.11 21.49
N ILE A 132 15.85 -9.06 20.65
CA ILE A 132 14.99 -9.53 19.56
C ILE A 132 13.98 -10.58 20.02
N GLY A 133 14.34 -11.42 21.02
CA GLY A 133 13.53 -12.55 21.46
C GLY A 133 13.26 -13.52 20.30
N ASP A 134 11.99 -13.93 20.15
CA ASP A 134 11.54 -14.77 19.02
C ASP A 134 11.39 -13.99 17.70
N GLY A 135 11.90 -12.76 17.66
CA GLY A 135 11.76 -11.83 16.54
C GLY A 135 10.50 -10.95 16.61
N PHE A 136 10.42 -10.01 15.69
CA PHE A 136 9.29 -9.08 15.59
C PHE A 136 9.01 -8.68 14.13
N TRP A 137 7.83 -8.14 13.88
CA TRP A 137 7.52 -7.49 12.61
C TRP A 137 8.08 -6.08 12.61
N GLY A 138 8.92 -5.79 11.62
CA GLY A 138 9.54 -4.49 11.43
C GLY A 138 9.08 -3.83 10.15
N GLU A 139 8.92 -2.52 10.18
CA GLU A 139 8.57 -1.68 9.04
C GLU A 139 9.70 -0.69 8.76
N ILE A 140 10.02 -0.50 7.48
CA ILE A 140 11.02 0.47 7.04
C ILE A 140 10.47 1.88 7.20
N THR A 141 11.20 2.75 7.88
CA THR A 141 10.80 4.13 8.22
C THR A 141 11.69 5.21 7.61
N VAL A 142 12.56 4.83 6.68
CA VAL A 142 13.38 5.75 5.88
C VAL A 142 13.00 5.60 4.41
N PRO A 143 13.22 6.61 3.57
CA PRO A 143 12.83 6.55 2.15
C PRO A 143 13.35 5.31 1.43
N THR A 144 14.62 4.96 1.67
CA THR A 144 15.27 3.76 1.12
C THR A 144 16.22 3.18 2.15
N SER A 145 16.16 1.87 2.35
CA SER A 145 17.13 1.08 3.09
C SER A 145 17.72 0.01 2.18
N TRP A 146 18.89 -0.52 2.52
CA TRP A 146 19.55 -1.53 1.70
C TRP A 146 19.62 -2.87 2.42
N GLN A 147 19.34 -3.92 1.70
CA GLN A 147 19.73 -5.27 2.11
C GLN A 147 21.22 -5.46 1.90
N HIS A 148 21.89 -5.91 2.93
CA HIS A 148 23.31 -6.23 2.92
C HIS A 148 23.52 -7.74 3.10
N TRP A 149 24.57 -8.25 2.47
CA TRP A 149 24.97 -9.64 2.59
C TRP A 149 25.50 -10.01 3.99
N THR A 150 26.17 -9.06 4.63
CA THR A 150 26.69 -9.16 5.99
C THR A 150 26.39 -7.87 6.76
N PRO A 151 26.39 -7.90 8.10
CA PRO A 151 26.02 -6.75 8.93
C PRO A 151 27.16 -5.73 9.06
N VAL A 152 27.65 -5.25 7.92
CA VAL A 152 28.65 -4.18 7.83
C VAL A 152 28.37 -3.26 6.64
N LEU A 153 28.61 -1.98 6.79
CA LEU A 153 28.23 -0.96 5.79
C LEU A 153 28.90 -1.17 4.43
N ARG A 154 30.10 -1.73 4.41
CA ARG A 154 30.86 -2.01 3.17
C ARG A 154 30.45 -3.31 2.48
N SER A 155 29.54 -4.06 3.09
CA SER A 155 29.03 -5.30 2.51
C SER A 155 28.30 -5.05 1.18
N ARG A 156 28.30 -6.05 0.32
CA ARG A 156 27.55 -6.01 -0.92
C ARG A 156 26.06 -5.75 -0.63
N ARG A 157 25.51 -4.77 -1.32
CA ARG A 157 24.07 -4.47 -1.35
C ARG A 157 23.37 -5.37 -2.35
N TYR A 158 22.13 -5.71 -2.06
CA TYR A 158 21.33 -6.58 -2.93
C TYR A 158 20.03 -5.91 -3.37
N TYR A 159 19.07 -5.74 -2.47
CA TYR A 159 17.85 -4.99 -2.73
C TYR A 159 17.87 -3.63 -2.04
N ASP A 160 17.26 -2.65 -2.67
CA ASP A 160 16.74 -1.46 -2.02
C ASP A 160 15.36 -1.78 -1.43
N LEU A 161 15.17 -1.39 -0.18
CA LEU A 161 13.93 -1.62 0.57
C LEU A 161 13.25 -0.27 0.78
N ALA A 162 12.03 -0.17 0.27
CA ALA A 162 11.27 1.06 0.31
C ALA A 162 10.64 1.33 1.67
N TYR A 163 10.34 2.60 1.93
CA TYR A 163 9.50 3.05 3.05
C TYR A 163 8.17 2.25 3.09
N GLY A 164 7.78 1.79 4.28
CA GLY A 164 6.56 1.02 4.48
C GLY A 164 6.67 -0.47 4.14
N ALA A 165 7.81 -0.95 3.61
CA ALA A 165 8.04 -2.39 3.45
C ALA A 165 8.14 -3.07 4.81
N VAL A 166 7.55 -4.27 4.93
CA VAL A 166 7.45 -5.02 6.19
C VAL A 166 8.25 -6.32 6.11
N PHE A 167 9.01 -6.62 7.18
CA PHE A 167 9.82 -7.82 7.27
C PHE A 167 9.75 -8.45 8.67
N ARG A 168 10.03 -9.75 8.76
CA ARG A 168 10.29 -10.41 10.04
C ARG A 168 11.74 -10.21 10.43
N VAL A 169 11.98 -9.43 11.48
CA VAL A 169 13.29 -9.31 12.13
C VAL A 169 13.49 -10.53 13.02
N VAL A 170 14.64 -11.21 12.89
CA VAL A 170 14.91 -12.49 13.58
C VAL A 170 16.21 -12.50 14.36
N GLU A 171 17.09 -11.51 14.14
CA GLU A 171 18.38 -11.43 14.80
C GLU A 171 18.87 -9.99 14.85
N ARG A 172 19.68 -9.65 15.84
CA ARG A 172 20.46 -8.42 15.92
C ARG A 172 21.94 -8.76 15.98
N GLN A 173 22.75 -7.98 15.28
CA GLN A 173 24.19 -7.99 15.41
C GLN A 173 24.73 -6.55 15.41
N ASP A 174 25.71 -6.28 16.26
CA ASP A 174 26.35 -4.97 16.27
C ASP A 174 27.69 -5.03 15.54
N GLU A 175 27.92 -4.06 14.65
CA GLU A 175 29.17 -3.85 13.93
C GLU A 175 30.21 -3.25 14.88
N GLU A 176 31.49 -3.51 14.65
CA GLU A 176 32.56 -2.80 15.32
C GLU A 176 32.41 -1.28 15.04
N GLY A 177 32.28 -0.49 16.11
CA GLY A 177 31.91 0.92 16.01
C GLY A 177 30.46 1.23 16.40
N GLY A 178 29.69 0.23 16.82
CA GLY A 178 28.40 0.37 17.52
C GLY A 178 27.17 0.50 16.63
N ARG A 179 27.28 0.34 15.30
CA ARG A 179 26.10 0.31 14.45
C ARG A 179 25.38 -1.02 14.60
N ALA A 180 24.10 -0.97 14.94
CA ALA A 180 23.25 -2.16 15.03
C ALA A 180 22.65 -2.55 13.67
N TRP A 181 22.58 -3.84 13.44
CA TRP A 181 22.02 -4.47 12.26
C TRP A 181 20.95 -5.47 12.65
N TYR A 182 19.87 -5.55 11.84
CA TYR A 182 18.87 -6.58 11.95
C TYR A 182 18.99 -7.55 10.79
N ARG A 183 18.95 -8.84 11.12
CA ARG A 183 18.73 -9.88 10.12
C ARG A 183 17.23 -10.01 9.87
N ILE A 184 16.82 -9.86 8.62
CA ILE A 184 15.44 -10.02 8.19
C ILE A 184 15.25 -11.35 7.48
N ARG A 185 14.03 -11.86 7.58
CA ARG A 185 13.60 -13.05 6.85
C ARG A 185 12.82 -12.61 5.61
N ASP A 186 13.24 -13.13 4.47
CA ASP A 186 12.54 -13.02 3.19
C ASP A 186 11.85 -14.36 2.91
N ASP A 187 10.56 -14.34 2.56
CA ASP A 187 9.78 -15.57 2.36
C ASP A 187 10.03 -16.23 1.00
N LEU A 188 10.53 -15.48 0.00
CA LEU A 188 10.96 -16.04 -1.28
C LEU A 188 12.34 -16.72 -1.16
N TYR A 189 13.20 -16.16 -0.30
CA TYR A 189 14.57 -16.66 -0.08
C TYR A 189 14.82 -17.04 1.37
N PRO A 190 14.11 -18.04 1.93
CA PRO A 190 14.12 -18.32 3.38
C PRO A 190 15.49 -18.80 3.91
N GLY A 191 16.36 -19.28 3.02
CA GLY A 191 17.74 -19.70 3.37
C GLY A 191 18.79 -18.58 3.34
N GLN A 192 18.41 -17.40 2.85
CA GLN A 192 19.34 -16.27 2.74
C GLN A 192 19.39 -15.46 4.04
N GLN A 193 20.54 -14.88 4.31
CA GLN A 193 20.77 -14.01 5.46
C GLN A 193 20.89 -12.58 4.98
N TRP A 194 19.81 -11.83 5.09
CA TRP A 194 19.77 -10.42 4.70
C TRP A 194 19.85 -9.53 5.92
N TRP A 195 20.75 -8.54 5.86
CA TRP A 195 20.98 -7.60 6.95
C TRP A 195 20.60 -6.18 6.52
N ILE A 196 19.93 -5.47 7.41
CA ILE A 196 19.54 -4.06 7.23
C ILE A 196 19.99 -3.25 8.45
N GLN A 197 20.22 -1.94 8.28
CA GLN A 197 20.53 -1.09 9.43
C GLN A 197 19.34 -1.06 10.38
N ALA A 198 19.58 -1.35 11.65
CA ALA A 198 18.52 -1.48 12.65
C ALA A 198 17.79 -0.15 12.88
N SER A 199 18.49 0.99 12.78
CA SER A 199 17.88 2.31 12.92
C SER A 199 16.87 2.66 11.80
N HIS A 200 16.88 1.94 10.69
CA HIS A 200 15.93 2.13 9.59
C HIS A 200 14.61 1.41 9.79
N VAL A 201 14.46 0.67 10.89
CA VAL A 201 13.33 -0.21 11.15
C VAL A 201 12.67 0.12 12.46
N ARG A 202 11.38 0.38 12.46
CA ARG A 202 10.56 0.41 13.67
C ARG A 202 9.95 -0.96 13.95
N ARG A 203 9.76 -1.30 15.21
CA ARG A 203 8.94 -2.44 15.60
C ARG A 203 7.46 -2.11 15.39
N ILE A 204 6.74 -2.99 14.71
CA ILE A 204 5.28 -2.95 14.63
C ILE A 204 4.73 -3.48 15.97
N GLN A 205 3.91 -2.68 16.63
CA GLN A 205 3.31 -3.05 17.91
C GLN A 205 2.15 -4.03 17.70
N ARG A 206 1.88 -4.85 18.71
CA ARG A 206 0.80 -5.85 18.65
C ARG A 206 -0.56 -5.19 18.35
N GLU A 207 -0.81 -4.04 18.93
CA GLU A 207 -2.05 -3.26 18.83
C GLU A 207 -2.33 -2.82 17.40
N GLU A 208 -1.27 -2.54 16.63
CA GLU A 208 -1.36 -2.12 15.22
C GLU A 208 -1.87 -3.24 14.29
N VAL A 209 -1.80 -4.49 14.72
CA VAL A 209 -2.21 -5.66 13.91
C VAL A 209 -3.21 -6.57 14.62
N THR A 210 -3.65 -6.18 15.83
CA THR A 210 -4.72 -6.88 16.52
C THR A 210 -6.01 -6.84 15.70
N PRO A 211 -6.72 -7.98 15.52
CA PRO A 211 -7.98 -8.02 14.80
C PRO A 211 -9.02 -7.06 15.37
N ILE A 212 -9.71 -6.35 14.51
CA ILE A 212 -10.78 -5.38 14.82
C ILE A 212 -12.16 -5.94 14.45
N SER A 213 -13.23 -5.29 14.92
CA SER A 213 -14.63 -5.70 14.71
C SER A 213 -14.86 -7.19 14.99
N ARG A 214 -14.35 -7.64 16.14
CA ARG A 214 -14.33 -9.06 16.51
C ARG A 214 -15.72 -9.56 16.93
N GLU A 215 -16.58 -8.67 17.32
CA GLU A 215 -17.99 -8.87 17.71
C GLU A 215 -18.92 -9.12 16.53
N VAL A 216 -18.53 -8.67 15.34
CA VAL A 216 -19.32 -8.86 14.11
C VAL A 216 -19.16 -10.29 13.61
N ALA A 217 -20.28 -10.94 13.33
CA ALA A 217 -20.30 -12.31 12.81
C ALA A 217 -19.62 -12.38 11.43
N PRO A 218 -18.86 -13.44 11.14
CA PRO A 218 -18.09 -13.55 9.90
C PRO A 218 -18.91 -13.42 8.62
N ASP A 219 -20.12 -13.95 8.60
CA ASP A 219 -21.08 -13.92 7.50
C ASP A 219 -21.70 -12.54 7.25
N GLN A 220 -21.51 -11.62 8.21
CA GLN A 220 -21.92 -10.22 8.08
C GLN A 220 -20.82 -9.33 7.50
N LYS A 221 -19.63 -9.88 7.23
CA LYS A 221 -18.47 -9.14 6.69
C LYS A 221 -18.23 -9.49 5.23
N TYR A 222 -18.23 -8.48 4.37
CA TYR A 222 -17.83 -8.67 2.97
C TYR A 222 -17.12 -7.43 2.42
N ILE A 223 -16.31 -7.65 1.39
CA ILE A 223 -15.60 -6.61 0.64
C ILE A 223 -16.25 -6.52 -0.74
N TYR A 224 -16.61 -5.32 -1.16
CA TYR A 224 -17.05 -5.02 -2.50
C TYR A 224 -15.98 -4.24 -3.25
N ILE A 225 -15.62 -4.68 -4.45
CA ILE A 225 -14.61 -4.06 -5.30
C ILE A 225 -15.24 -3.71 -6.64
N SER A 226 -15.26 -2.42 -6.97
CA SER A 226 -15.65 -1.91 -8.29
C SER A 226 -14.42 -1.63 -9.13
N ILE A 227 -14.27 -2.36 -10.23
CA ILE A 227 -13.15 -2.17 -11.17
C ILE A 227 -13.35 -0.90 -11.99
N SER A 228 -14.58 -0.58 -12.41
CA SER A 228 -14.86 0.65 -13.17
C SER A 228 -14.63 1.92 -12.35
N GLU A 229 -14.94 1.88 -11.05
CA GLU A 229 -14.76 3.01 -10.15
C GLU A 229 -13.41 3.02 -9.44
N GLN A 230 -12.64 1.94 -9.58
CA GLN A 230 -11.37 1.73 -8.88
C GLN A 230 -11.51 1.97 -7.37
N SER A 231 -12.51 1.35 -6.77
CA SER A 231 -12.84 1.50 -5.36
C SER A 231 -13.04 0.15 -4.67
N LEU A 232 -12.79 0.13 -3.35
CA LEU A 232 -13.02 -0.98 -2.45
C LEU A 232 -13.79 -0.49 -1.24
N VAL A 233 -14.85 -1.20 -0.87
CA VAL A 233 -15.66 -0.91 0.31
C VAL A 233 -15.82 -2.16 1.16
N CYS A 234 -15.59 -2.05 2.46
CA CYS A 234 -15.84 -3.10 3.45
C CYS A 234 -17.18 -2.85 4.14
N TYR A 235 -17.99 -3.89 4.29
CA TYR A 235 -19.31 -3.83 4.88
C TYR A 235 -19.44 -4.72 6.11
N GLU A 236 -20.20 -4.24 7.09
CA GLU A 236 -20.70 -5.00 8.23
C GLU A 236 -22.22 -4.91 8.24
N SER A 237 -22.92 -6.03 8.03
CA SER A 237 -24.40 -6.06 7.93
C SER A 237 -24.96 -4.97 6.99
N ASP A 238 -24.41 -4.88 5.78
CA ASP A 238 -24.78 -3.89 4.74
C ASP A 238 -24.46 -2.42 5.09
N VAL A 239 -23.79 -2.16 6.22
CA VAL A 239 -23.29 -0.85 6.57
C VAL A 239 -21.84 -0.74 6.11
N PRO A 240 -21.48 0.25 5.28
CA PRO A 240 -20.08 0.48 4.91
C PRO A 240 -19.30 1.01 6.11
N VAL A 241 -18.25 0.29 6.48
CA VAL A 241 -17.39 0.62 7.64
C VAL A 241 -16.01 1.12 7.22
N PHE A 242 -15.62 0.85 5.98
CA PHE A 242 -14.34 1.28 5.44
C PHE A 242 -14.42 1.38 3.92
N ALA A 243 -13.80 2.39 3.33
CA ALA A 243 -13.66 2.50 1.88
C ALA A 243 -12.29 3.05 1.50
N THR A 244 -11.77 2.61 0.34
CA THR A 244 -10.52 3.12 -0.21
C THR A 244 -10.54 3.07 -1.73
N ARG A 245 -9.70 3.89 -2.36
CA ARG A 245 -9.38 3.71 -3.78
C ARG A 245 -8.40 2.56 -3.94
N ILE A 246 -8.44 1.99 -5.13
CA ILE A 246 -7.56 0.90 -5.50
C ILE A 246 -6.80 1.21 -6.79
N ALA A 247 -5.79 0.41 -7.08
CA ALA A 247 -5.28 0.21 -8.42
C ALA A 247 -5.37 -1.29 -8.74
N SER A 248 -6.33 -1.65 -9.59
CA SER A 248 -6.61 -3.03 -9.98
C SER A 248 -5.66 -3.53 -11.08
N GLY A 249 -5.85 -4.75 -11.52
CA GLY A 249 -5.16 -5.34 -12.66
C GLY A 249 -5.34 -4.56 -13.96
N THR A 250 -4.30 -4.52 -14.78
CA THR A 250 -4.26 -3.78 -16.04
C THR A 250 -3.76 -4.63 -17.21
N THR A 251 -3.71 -4.05 -18.39
CA THR A 251 -3.06 -4.64 -19.56
C THR A 251 -1.69 -3.97 -19.74
N PHE A 252 -0.66 -4.78 -19.80
CA PHE A 252 0.69 -4.35 -20.19
C PHE A 252 0.94 -4.67 -21.67
N PHE A 253 1.79 -3.88 -22.31
CA PHE A 253 2.20 -4.12 -23.69
C PHE A 253 3.71 -4.37 -23.71
N ASP A 254 4.12 -5.47 -24.36
CA ASP A 254 5.53 -5.76 -24.60
C ASP A 254 6.12 -4.86 -25.71
N ASP A 255 7.42 -4.98 -25.94
CA ASP A 255 8.15 -4.20 -26.95
C ASP A 255 7.65 -4.44 -28.39
N SER A 256 6.96 -5.56 -28.63
CA SER A 256 6.33 -5.87 -29.91
C SER A 256 4.94 -5.26 -30.08
N GLY A 257 4.39 -4.64 -29.00
CA GLY A 257 3.04 -4.11 -28.93
C GLY A 257 1.97 -5.17 -28.64
N ARG A 258 2.36 -6.39 -28.25
CA ARG A 258 1.41 -7.45 -27.85
C ARG A 258 0.88 -7.15 -26.44
N ALA A 259 -0.45 -7.27 -26.29
CA ALA A 259 -1.14 -7.04 -25.04
C ALA A 259 -1.08 -8.27 -24.12
N HIS A 260 -0.69 -8.07 -22.86
CA HIS A 260 -0.73 -9.03 -21.77
C HIS A 260 -1.76 -8.56 -20.74
N GLN A 261 -2.87 -9.30 -20.63
CA GLN A 261 -4.00 -8.92 -19.76
C GLN A 261 -3.84 -9.56 -18.39
N PHE A 262 -3.79 -8.72 -17.37
CA PHE A 262 -3.70 -9.12 -15.96
C PHE A 262 -4.92 -8.59 -15.19
N ASN A 263 -6.11 -9.01 -15.61
CA ASN A 263 -7.33 -8.57 -14.97
C ASN A 263 -7.42 -9.08 -13.52
N THR A 264 -7.88 -8.23 -12.61
CA THR A 264 -8.33 -8.69 -11.30
C THR A 264 -9.50 -9.66 -11.51
N PRO A 265 -9.47 -10.87 -10.91
CA PRO A 265 -10.52 -11.87 -11.12
C PRO A 265 -11.89 -11.35 -10.69
N TYR A 266 -12.86 -11.39 -11.61
CA TYR A 266 -14.26 -11.02 -11.34
C TYR A 266 -15.01 -12.10 -10.56
N GLY A 267 -16.12 -11.72 -9.95
CA GLY A 267 -17.04 -12.61 -9.27
C GLY A 267 -16.82 -12.70 -7.77
N GLU A 268 -17.33 -13.76 -7.17
CA GLU A 268 -17.24 -14.00 -5.73
C GLU A 268 -16.01 -14.81 -5.38
N HIS A 269 -15.28 -14.32 -4.42
CA HIS A 269 -14.08 -14.91 -3.86
C HIS A 269 -14.15 -14.92 -2.33
N ARG A 270 -13.24 -15.63 -1.70
CA ARG A 270 -13.03 -15.55 -0.25
C ARG A 270 -11.54 -15.38 0.04
N VAL A 271 -11.25 -14.81 1.21
CA VAL A 271 -9.86 -14.78 1.68
C VAL A 271 -9.37 -16.21 1.87
N ILE A 272 -8.37 -16.60 1.09
CA ILE A 272 -7.79 -17.95 1.10
C ILE A 272 -6.45 -18.02 1.83
N ARG A 273 -5.77 -16.88 1.99
CA ARG A 273 -4.47 -16.81 2.65
C ARG A 273 -4.19 -15.39 3.12
N LYS A 274 -3.55 -15.25 4.29
CA LYS A 274 -3.09 -13.96 4.81
C LYS A 274 -1.61 -14.01 5.17
N MET A 275 -0.89 -12.94 4.84
CA MET A 275 0.53 -12.78 5.15
C MET A 275 0.81 -11.34 5.54
N PRO A 276 1.49 -11.08 6.68
CA PRO A 276 1.90 -9.71 7.05
C PRO A 276 2.85 -9.08 6.03
N THR A 277 3.60 -9.91 5.33
CA THR A 277 4.55 -9.51 4.29
C THR A 277 4.66 -10.60 3.22
N ARG A 278 4.95 -10.18 2.00
CA ARG A 278 5.26 -11.08 0.89
C ARG A 278 6.34 -10.47 -0.01
N HIS A 279 7.31 -11.28 -0.43
CA HIS A 279 8.17 -10.92 -1.55
C HIS A 279 7.45 -11.32 -2.85
N MET A 280 6.99 -10.33 -3.61
CA MET A 280 6.23 -10.56 -4.84
C MET A 280 7.14 -10.44 -6.05
N VAL A 281 7.20 -11.48 -6.87
CA VAL A 281 7.94 -11.49 -8.14
C VAL A 281 7.03 -12.02 -9.23
N GLY A 282 7.19 -11.51 -10.43
CA GLY A 282 6.43 -11.96 -11.60
C GLY A 282 6.75 -11.13 -12.83
N GLY A 283 5.95 -11.36 -13.89
CA GLY A 283 6.20 -10.82 -15.20
C GLY A 283 7.30 -11.60 -15.95
N ASP A 284 7.09 -11.82 -17.23
CA ASP A 284 8.03 -12.57 -18.10
C ASP A 284 8.81 -11.65 -19.03
N GLU A 285 8.27 -10.46 -19.29
CA GLU A 285 8.82 -9.49 -20.22
C GLU A 285 9.55 -8.37 -19.50
N ILE A 286 10.44 -7.68 -20.17
CA ILE A 286 11.27 -6.60 -19.58
C ILE A 286 10.38 -5.47 -19.04
N ASN A 287 9.27 -5.18 -19.72
CA ASN A 287 8.40 -4.05 -19.38
C ASN A 287 7.32 -4.36 -18.33
N ASP A 288 7.08 -5.64 -18.02
CA ASP A 288 6.08 -6.04 -17.02
C ASP A 288 6.66 -6.75 -15.79
N ARG A 289 7.97 -7.00 -15.79
CA ARG A 289 8.66 -7.66 -14.69
C ARG A 289 8.63 -6.82 -13.42
N TYR A 290 8.29 -7.45 -12.32
CA TYR A 290 8.37 -6.87 -10.98
C TYR A 290 9.08 -7.80 -10.00
N ASP A 291 9.75 -7.19 -9.02
CA ASP A 291 10.49 -7.87 -7.95
C ASP A 291 10.41 -6.95 -6.71
N LEU A 292 9.43 -7.24 -5.83
CA LEU A 292 8.94 -6.37 -4.77
C LEU A 292 9.10 -7.03 -3.40
N PRO A 293 10.22 -6.83 -2.70
CA PRO A 293 10.44 -7.39 -1.38
C PRO A 293 9.64 -6.66 -0.31
N GLY A 294 9.03 -7.43 0.60
CA GLY A 294 8.39 -6.86 1.78
C GLY A 294 7.03 -6.19 1.53
N VAL A 295 6.27 -6.62 0.51
CA VAL A 295 4.91 -6.12 0.24
C VAL A 295 4.01 -6.36 1.45
N PRO A 296 3.43 -5.31 2.07
CA PRO A 296 2.78 -5.43 3.36
C PRO A 296 1.31 -5.85 3.28
N TRP A 297 0.86 -6.59 4.30
CA TRP A 297 -0.54 -6.84 4.65
C TRP A 297 -1.37 -7.53 3.57
N CYS A 298 -0.87 -8.63 3.05
CA CYS A 298 -1.49 -9.36 1.95
C CYS A 298 -2.67 -10.22 2.39
N CYS A 299 -3.83 -10.01 1.77
CA CYS A 299 -5.02 -10.84 1.84
C CYS A 299 -5.28 -11.47 0.45
N PHE A 300 -4.82 -12.69 0.23
CA PHE A 300 -4.99 -13.40 -1.03
C PHE A 300 -6.42 -13.94 -1.15
N PHE A 301 -7.01 -13.82 -2.34
CA PHE A 301 -8.38 -14.25 -2.60
C PHE A 301 -8.55 -15.11 -3.86
N SER A 302 -7.48 -15.34 -4.62
CA SER A 302 -7.54 -16.23 -5.77
C SER A 302 -6.38 -17.23 -5.79
N ALA A 303 -6.59 -18.38 -6.41
CA ALA A 303 -5.56 -19.39 -6.62
C ALA A 303 -4.45 -18.90 -7.59
N SER A 304 -4.76 -17.94 -8.47
CA SER A 304 -3.79 -17.31 -9.36
C SER A 304 -2.84 -16.35 -8.63
N GLY A 305 -3.07 -16.08 -7.34
CA GLY A 305 -2.21 -15.22 -6.52
C GLY A 305 -2.69 -13.78 -6.40
N ALA A 306 -3.89 -13.45 -6.88
CA ALA A 306 -4.44 -12.11 -6.65
C ALA A 306 -4.71 -11.86 -5.16
N ALA A 307 -4.30 -10.69 -4.68
CA ALA A 307 -4.40 -10.28 -3.29
C ALA A 307 -4.77 -8.79 -3.17
N ILE A 308 -5.41 -8.43 -2.06
CA ILE A 308 -5.46 -7.05 -1.57
C ILE A 308 -4.21 -6.84 -0.73
N HIS A 309 -3.40 -5.81 -1.02
CA HIS A 309 -2.14 -5.56 -0.29
C HIS A 309 -1.71 -4.09 -0.35
N GLY A 310 -0.82 -3.69 0.56
CA GLY A 310 -0.22 -2.37 0.56
C GLY A 310 0.78 -2.17 -0.57
N THR A 311 0.94 -0.91 -0.99
CA THR A 311 1.77 -0.51 -2.12
C THR A 311 2.72 0.59 -1.71
N TYR A 312 4.00 0.46 -2.05
CA TYR A 312 5.05 1.46 -1.80
C TYR A 312 5.76 1.92 -3.08
N TRP A 313 5.33 1.44 -4.27
CA TRP A 313 5.98 1.73 -5.57
C TRP A 313 5.15 2.61 -6.51
N HIS A 314 4.01 3.10 -6.08
CA HIS A 314 3.24 4.15 -6.74
C HIS A 314 2.23 4.79 -5.78
N ASN A 315 1.74 5.96 -6.15
CA ASN A 315 0.67 6.69 -5.47
C ASN A 315 -0.50 6.97 -6.44
N ASP A 316 -0.68 6.10 -7.46
CA ASP A 316 -1.62 6.28 -8.57
C ASP A 316 -2.88 5.42 -8.40
N TYR A 317 -3.60 5.66 -7.31
CA TYR A 317 -4.88 4.99 -7.05
C TYR A 317 -6.01 5.64 -7.83
N GLY A 318 -7.01 4.83 -8.24
CA GLY A 318 -8.11 5.23 -9.11
C GLY A 318 -7.84 4.90 -10.58
N HIS A 319 -6.76 4.18 -10.85
CA HIS A 319 -6.40 3.70 -12.18
C HIS A 319 -5.77 2.31 -12.10
N PRO A 320 -6.08 1.38 -13.02
CA PRO A 320 -5.47 0.04 -13.04
C PRO A 320 -3.96 0.09 -13.22
N ARG A 321 -3.19 -0.64 -12.37
CA ARG A 321 -1.72 -0.64 -12.36
C ARG A 321 -1.08 -1.99 -12.09
N SER A 322 -1.84 -2.99 -11.64
CA SER A 322 -1.29 -4.24 -11.12
C SER A 322 -1.32 -5.39 -12.13
N HIS A 323 -0.68 -6.49 -11.77
CA HIS A 323 -0.75 -7.78 -12.46
C HIS A 323 -1.89 -8.68 -11.91
N GLY A 324 -3.04 -8.05 -11.57
CA GLY A 324 -4.24 -8.75 -11.08
C GLY A 324 -4.52 -8.57 -9.59
N CYS A 325 -3.58 -8.07 -8.82
CA CYS A 325 -3.80 -7.71 -7.43
C CYS A 325 -4.67 -6.44 -7.29
N VAL A 326 -5.15 -6.20 -6.09
CA VAL A 326 -5.85 -4.98 -5.69
C VAL A 326 -4.90 -4.18 -4.80
N ASN A 327 -4.20 -3.22 -5.40
CA ASN A 327 -3.28 -2.34 -4.72
C ASN A 327 -4.04 -1.28 -3.93
N VAL A 328 -3.70 -1.12 -2.67
CA VAL A 328 -4.22 -0.06 -1.79
C VAL A 328 -3.06 0.58 -1.02
N THR A 329 -3.30 1.67 -0.29
CA THR A 329 -2.28 2.22 0.60
C THR A 329 -1.91 1.21 1.69
N SER A 330 -0.70 1.29 2.24
CA SER A 330 -0.26 0.36 3.30
C SER A 330 -1.16 0.40 4.53
N ASP A 331 -1.69 1.58 4.88
CA ASP A 331 -2.63 1.73 6.01
C ASP A 331 -3.99 1.09 5.71
N ALA A 332 -4.51 1.26 4.51
CA ALA A 332 -5.74 0.59 4.07
C ALA A 332 -5.57 -0.94 4.09
N ALA A 333 -4.44 -1.44 3.57
CA ALA A 333 -4.13 -2.86 3.59
C ALA A 333 -4.03 -3.41 5.03
N ARG A 334 -3.37 -2.68 5.94
CA ARG A 334 -3.26 -3.04 7.35
C ARG A 334 -4.62 -3.08 8.03
N TRP A 335 -5.49 -2.09 7.74
CA TRP A 335 -6.84 -2.07 8.26
C TRP A 335 -7.64 -3.29 7.78
N ILE A 336 -7.64 -3.58 6.46
CA ILE A 336 -8.31 -4.73 5.86
C ILE A 336 -7.76 -6.04 6.43
N TYR A 337 -6.43 -6.15 6.55
CA TYR A 337 -5.77 -7.32 7.12
C TYR A 337 -6.24 -7.62 8.56
N ARG A 338 -6.43 -6.59 9.40
CA ARG A 338 -6.92 -6.72 10.78
C ARG A 338 -8.39 -7.09 10.83
N TRP A 339 -9.18 -6.57 9.90
CA TRP A 339 -10.63 -6.68 9.87
C TRP A 339 -11.12 -7.98 9.22
N ALA A 340 -10.47 -8.45 8.16
CA ALA A 340 -10.89 -9.62 7.39
C ALA A 340 -10.67 -10.94 8.13
N ASN A 341 -11.59 -11.88 7.95
CA ASN A 341 -11.48 -13.25 8.42
C ASN A 341 -10.80 -14.15 7.36
N PRO A 342 -10.11 -15.25 7.75
CA PRO A 342 -9.85 -15.66 9.12
C PRO A 342 -8.93 -14.69 9.86
N ARG A 343 -9.05 -14.67 11.21
CA ARG A 343 -8.18 -13.84 12.06
C ARG A 343 -6.81 -14.48 12.19
N THR A 344 -5.76 -13.68 12.10
CA THR A 344 -4.38 -14.13 12.23
C THR A 344 -3.81 -13.81 13.61
N ARG A 345 -2.86 -14.61 14.07
CA ARG A 345 -2.11 -14.34 15.30
C ARG A 345 -0.99 -13.33 15.03
N PHE A 346 -0.63 -12.53 16.01
CA PHE A 346 0.40 -11.49 15.85
C PHE A 346 1.73 -11.99 15.27
N ASN A 347 2.20 -13.17 15.71
CA ASN A 347 3.47 -13.72 15.24
C ASN A 347 3.35 -14.66 14.05
N GLU A 348 2.16 -14.80 13.49
CA GLU A 348 1.89 -15.69 12.36
C GLU A 348 2.33 -15.04 11.06
N GLY A 349 3.33 -15.62 10.41
CA GLY A 349 3.87 -15.13 9.13
C GLY A 349 3.12 -15.60 7.91
N TYR A 350 2.29 -16.63 8.07
CA TYR A 350 1.54 -17.25 7.00
C TYR A 350 0.31 -17.95 7.59
N HIS A 351 -0.85 -17.56 7.14
CA HIS A 351 -2.12 -18.20 7.48
C HIS A 351 -2.83 -18.66 6.21
N LEU A 352 -2.95 -19.96 6.04
CA LEU A 352 -3.79 -20.55 4.99
C LEU A 352 -5.16 -20.86 5.58
N THR A 353 -6.20 -20.36 4.93
CA THR A 353 -7.58 -20.64 5.31
C THR A 353 -7.85 -22.13 5.21
N SER A 354 -8.16 -22.77 6.34
CA SER A 354 -8.49 -24.20 6.38
C SER A 354 -9.89 -24.48 5.80
N ASP A 355 -10.22 -25.75 5.59
CA ASP A 355 -11.55 -26.12 5.13
C ASP A 355 -12.65 -25.73 6.13
N GLU A 356 -12.35 -25.81 7.45
CA GLU A 356 -13.28 -25.40 8.50
C GLU A 356 -13.43 -23.87 8.57
N GLU A 357 -12.43 -23.10 8.15
CA GLU A 357 -12.46 -21.64 8.10
C GLU A 357 -13.07 -21.10 6.80
N ARG A 358 -13.26 -21.93 5.78
CA ARG A 358 -13.70 -21.49 4.46
C ARG A 358 -15.02 -20.71 4.51
N ASP A 359 -15.97 -21.18 5.27
CA ASP A 359 -17.32 -20.58 5.37
C ASP A 359 -17.30 -19.27 6.17
N ILE A 360 -16.32 -19.11 7.07
CA ILE A 360 -16.14 -17.88 7.86
C ILE A 360 -15.16 -16.89 7.24
N ALA A 361 -14.47 -17.28 6.19
CA ALA A 361 -13.55 -16.39 5.47
C ALA A 361 -14.33 -15.24 4.80
N THR A 362 -13.82 -14.02 4.93
CA THR A 362 -14.47 -12.82 4.38
C THR A 362 -14.72 -12.97 2.89
N LEU A 363 -15.97 -12.76 2.49
CA LEU A 363 -16.40 -12.73 1.10
C LEU A 363 -15.84 -11.48 0.41
N ILE A 364 -15.37 -11.65 -0.82
CA ILE A 364 -14.89 -10.56 -1.68
C ILE A 364 -15.66 -10.65 -3.00
N VAL A 365 -16.40 -9.60 -3.31
CA VAL A 365 -17.19 -9.49 -4.55
C VAL A 365 -16.48 -8.49 -5.45
N VAL A 366 -16.05 -8.94 -6.63
CA VAL A 366 -15.38 -8.11 -7.64
C VAL A 366 -16.30 -7.92 -8.84
N GLU A 367 -16.67 -6.67 -9.11
CA GLU A 367 -17.54 -6.31 -10.22
C GLU A 367 -16.89 -5.24 -11.11
N HIS A 368 -17.47 -5.06 -12.30
CA HIS A 368 -16.98 -4.07 -13.28
C HIS A 368 -17.27 -2.63 -12.84
#